data_8faa8df0259a9458c55583daaad9e809
#
_entry.id   8faa8df0259a9458c55583daaad9e809
#
_cell.length_a   1.000
_cell.length_b   1.000
_cell.length_c   1.000
_cell.angle_alpha   90.00
_cell.angle_beta   90.00
_cell.angle_gamma   90.00
#
_symmetry.space_group_name_H-M   'P 1'
#
loop_
_entity.id
_entity.type
_entity.pdbx_description
1 polymer ?
#
loop_
_entity_poly.entity_id
_entity_poly.type
_entity_poly.pdbx_seq_one_letter_code
_entity_poly.pdbx_strand_id
1 'polypeptide(L)'
;MEKIKVMSIFGTRPEAIKMAPLVKELERRKEIESIVCVTAQHRQMLDQVLETFNIKPDYDLNIMKQGQSLSEITSRALTGLESVIKDVKPDIVLVHGDTTTTFAGALASFYNQVAIGHVEAGLRTYDKYSPFPEEMNRQMVDCMTDLYFAPTIVSKENLLKEDIKEEKIFVTGNTVIDAMKTTVKNDYTHPELEWIKPNEKMILLTAHRRENLGEPMRHIFKAIRRIVDEFDDVKVIYIQYT
;
A
#
# COMPACT_ATOMS: atom_id res chain seq x y z
N MET A 1 0.46 -31.06 -11.82
CA MET A 1 0.53 -29.80 -12.58
C MET A 1 1.53 -28.92 -11.89
N GLU A 2 2.37 -28.26 -12.63
CA GLU A 2 3.28 -27.25 -12.12
C GLU A 2 2.48 -26.08 -11.55
N LYS A 3 2.88 -25.52 -10.40
CA LYS A 3 2.17 -24.42 -9.79
C LYS A 3 2.54 -23.12 -10.51
N ILE A 4 1.57 -22.19 -10.58
CA ILE A 4 1.84 -20.84 -11.05
C ILE A 4 2.57 -20.08 -9.94
N LYS A 5 3.76 -19.57 -10.24
CA LYS A 5 4.56 -18.77 -9.31
C LYS A 5 4.12 -17.30 -9.35
N VAL A 6 3.52 -16.84 -8.26
CA VAL A 6 3.07 -15.46 -8.10
C VAL A 6 3.94 -14.76 -7.07
N MET A 7 4.70 -13.76 -7.50
CA MET A 7 5.58 -13.00 -6.62
C MET A 7 4.95 -11.65 -6.28
N SER A 8 4.68 -11.41 -5.01
CA SER A 8 4.16 -10.13 -4.49
C SER A 8 5.31 -9.25 -4.01
N ILE A 9 5.43 -8.03 -4.55
CA ILE A 9 6.47 -7.07 -4.20
C ILE A 9 5.85 -5.86 -3.51
N PHE A 10 6.34 -5.49 -2.33
CA PHE A 10 5.96 -4.28 -1.62
C PHE A 10 7.07 -3.85 -0.64
N GLY A 11 7.03 -2.59 -0.18
CA GLY A 11 8.14 -2.06 0.64
C GLY A 11 7.73 -1.13 1.77
N THR A 12 6.48 -0.66 1.78
CA THR A 12 5.98 0.29 2.77
C THR A 12 4.81 -0.28 3.56
N ARG A 13 4.51 0.32 4.71
CA ARG A 13 3.36 -0.07 5.54
C ARG A 13 2.02 -0.02 4.79
N PRO A 14 1.67 1.06 4.05
CA PRO A 14 0.41 1.10 3.33
C PRO A 14 0.26 0.01 2.27
N GLU A 15 1.33 -0.28 1.53
CA GLU A 15 1.34 -1.39 0.57
C GLU A 15 1.13 -2.73 1.27
N ALA A 16 1.88 -2.99 2.35
CA ALA A 16 1.79 -4.24 3.10
C ALA A 16 0.37 -4.50 3.63
N ILE A 17 -0.30 -3.48 4.19
CA ILE A 17 -1.68 -3.59 4.68
C ILE A 17 -2.61 -4.03 3.55
N LYS A 18 -2.48 -3.45 2.36
CA LYS A 18 -3.35 -3.73 1.22
C LYS A 18 -2.99 -5.02 0.49
N MET A 19 -1.70 -5.41 0.50
CA MET A 19 -1.24 -6.66 -0.11
C MET A 19 -1.46 -7.87 0.78
N ALA A 20 -1.52 -7.71 2.10
CA ALA A 20 -1.65 -8.81 3.04
C ALA A 20 -2.87 -9.74 2.77
N PRO A 21 -4.10 -9.23 2.56
CA PRO A 21 -5.24 -10.09 2.22
C PRO A 21 -5.02 -10.89 0.93
N LEU A 22 -4.40 -10.26 -0.07
CA LEU A 22 -4.09 -10.90 -1.35
C LEU A 22 -3.03 -12.00 -1.16
N VAL A 23 -1.95 -11.74 -0.44
CA VAL A 23 -0.94 -12.75 -0.11
C VAL A 23 -1.57 -13.94 0.60
N LYS A 24 -2.42 -13.69 1.60
CA LYS A 24 -3.11 -14.77 2.33
C LYS A 24 -4.04 -15.59 1.45
N GLU A 25 -4.70 -14.98 0.48
CA GLU A 25 -5.52 -15.73 -0.47
C GLU A 25 -4.66 -16.53 -1.45
N LEU A 26 -3.54 -15.99 -1.93
CA LEU A 26 -2.59 -16.72 -2.78
C LEU A 26 -2.00 -17.94 -2.06
N GLU A 27 -1.60 -17.80 -0.78
CA GLU A 27 -1.11 -18.91 0.05
C GLU A 27 -2.13 -20.04 0.21
N ARG A 28 -3.44 -19.73 0.18
CA ARG A 28 -4.52 -20.75 0.29
C ARG A 28 -4.76 -21.55 -0.98
N ARG A 29 -4.30 -21.07 -2.13
CA ARG A 29 -4.51 -21.70 -3.43
C ARG A 29 -3.48 -22.78 -3.68
N LYS A 30 -3.94 -24.01 -3.87
CA LYS A 30 -3.07 -25.18 -4.09
C LYS A 30 -2.32 -25.13 -5.42
N GLU A 31 -2.91 -24.48 -6.40
CA GLU A 31 -2.38 -24.28 -7.75
C GLU A 31 -1.35 -23.13 -7.84
N ILE A 32 -1.19 -22.35 -6.76
CA ILE A 32 -0.30 -21.20 -6.71
C ILE A 32 0.87 -21.48 -5.77
N GLU A 33 2.05 -21.05 -6.15
CA GLU A 33 3.22 -20.84 -5.31
C GLU A 33 3.34 -19.35 -5.03
N SER A 34 2.91 -18.94 -3.82
CA SER A 34 2.94 -17.55 -3.39
C SER A 34 4.32 -17.21 -2.84
N ILE A 35 4.97 -16.18 -3.40
CA ILE A 35 6.30 -15.73 -3.02
C ILE A 35 6.19 -14.25 -2.61
N VAL A 36 6.73 -13.90 -1.46
CA VAL A 36 6.70 -12.54 -0.92
C VAL A 36 8.11 -11.96 -0.91
N CYS A 37 8.29 -10.86 -1.63
CA CYS A 37 9.53 -10.08 -1.61
C CYS A 37 9.27 -8.69 -1.07
N VAL A 38 9.98 -8.30 -0.01
CA VAL A 38 9.90 -6.96 0.55
C VAL A 38 11.17 -6.17 0.30
N THR A 39 11.01 -4.89 -0.06
CA THR A 39 12.16 -3.99 -0.17
C THR A 39 12.53 -3.38 1.18
N ALA A 40 11.59 -3.34 2.11
CA ALA A 40 11.74 -2.75 3.44
C ALA A 40 12.23 -1.29 3.39
N GLN A 41 11.58 -0.47 2.54
CA GLN A 41 11.85 0.97 2.43
C GLN A 41 11.59 1.71 3.75
N HIS A 42 10.65 1.22 4.60
CA HIS A 42 10.37 1.70 5.96
C HIS A 42 10.28 0.52 6.92
N ARG A 43 11.41 0.09 7.46
CA ARG A 43 11.60 -1.18 8.17
C ARG A 43 10.61 -1.42 9.31
N GLN A 44 10.65 -0.59 10.36
CA GLN A 44 9.88 -0.84 11.59
C GLN A 44 8.36 -0.91 11.36
N MET A 45 7.83 0.01 10.54
CA MET A 45 6.40 0.05 10.24
C MET A 45 5.95 -1.11 9.36
N LEU A 46 6.82 -1.61 8.49
CA LEU A 46 6.54 -2.77 7.65
C LEU A 46 6.48 -4.04 8.50
N ASP A 47 7.44 -4.24 9.40
CA ASP A 47 7.53 -5.44 10.25
C ASP A 47 6.28 -5.61 11.11
N GLN A 48 5.73 -4.52 11.68
CA GLN A 48 4.48 -4.56 12.45
C GLN A 48 3.30 -5.09 11.63
N VAL A 49 3.21 -4.73 10.35
CA VAL A 49 2.14 -5.24 9.48
C VAL A 49 2.36 -6.71 9.14
N LEU A 50 3.58 -7.08 8.79
CA LEU A 50 3.95 -8.47 8.50
C LEU A 50 3.61 -9.39 9.68
N GLU A 51 3.93 -8.96 10.91
CA GLU A 51 3.58 -9.66 12.14
C GLU A 51 2.06 -9.74 12.35
N THR A 52 1.34 -8.60 12.20
CA THR A 52 -0.11 -8.54 12.37
C THR A 52 -0.86 -9.50 11.45
N PHE A 53 -0.41 -9.65 10.21
CA PHE A 53 -1.02 -10.55 9.24
C PHE A 53 -0.36 -11.92 9.17
N ASN A 54 0.63 -12.19 10.04
CA ASN A 54 1.41 -13.42 10.04
C ASN A 54 1.96 -13.76 8.64
N ILE A 55 2.64 -12.78 8.03
CA ILE A 55 3.34 -12.92 6.75
C ILE A 55 4.83 -12.98 7.02
N LYS A 56 5.48 -14.02 6.51
CA LYS A 56 6.94 -14.13 6.52
C LYS A 56 7.45 -13.95 5.10
N PRO A 57 8.19 -12.88 4.81
CA PRO A 57 8.76 -12.68 3.49
C PRO A 57 9.75 -13.80 3.14
N ASP A 58 9.73 -14.26 1.89
CA ASP A 58 10.71 -15.19 1.35
C ASP A 58 12.01 -14.46 1.01
N TYR A 59 11.89 -13.20 0.59
CA TYR A 59 13.02 -12.33 0.26
C TYR A 59 12.85 -10.97 0.93
N ASP A 60 13.92 -10.49 1.53
CA ASP A 60 13.99 -9.20 2.21
C ASP A 60 15.24 -8.43 1.78
N LEU A 61 15.05 -7.38 0.97
CA LEU A 61 16.15 -6.62 0.40
C LEU A 61 16.75 -5.60 1.35
N ASN A 62 16.02 -5.22 2.40
CA ASN A 62 16.45 -4.29 3.45
C ASN A 62 17.15 -3.02 2.91
N ILE A 63 16.51 -2.35 1.94
CA ILE A 63 17.13 -1.21 1.23
C ILE A 63 17.15 0.09 2.02
N MET A 64 16.49 0.15 3.19
CA MET A 64 16.38 1.37 3.98
C MET A 64 17.75 1.90 4.41
N LYS A 65 17.98 3.21 4.15
CA LYS A 65 19.07 3.99 4.72
C LYS A 65 18.57 5.37 5.07
N GLN A 66 19.15 5.99 6.09
CA GLN A 66 18.79 7.35 6.49
C GLN A 66 19.20 8.35 5.41
N GLY A 67 18.29 9.28 5.06
CA GLY A 67 18.56 10.37 4.14
C GLY A 67 18.69 9.99 2.65
N GLN A 68 18.17 8.81 2.25
CA GLN A 68 18.20 8.38 0.85
C GLN A 68 17.41 9.32 -0.07
N SER A 69 17.97 9.60 -1.24
CA SER A 69 17.25 10.22 -2.35
C SER A 69 16.32 9.19 -3.05
N LEU A 70 15.34 9.69 -3.81
CA LEU A 70 14.47 8.82 -4.63
C LEU A 70 15.29 7.99 -5.62
N SER A 71 16.35 8.56 -6.22
CA SER A 71 17.24 7.87 -7.14
C SER A 71 17.98 6.70 -6.49
N GLU A 72 18.44 6.87 -5.25
CA GLU A 72 19.12 5.81 -4.50
C GLU A 72 18.15 4.68 -4.13
N ILE A 73 16.92 5.02 -3.70
CA ILE A 73 15.88 4.04 -3.42
C ILE A 73 15.57 3.24 -4.68
N THR A 74 15.31 3.94 -5.80
CA THR A 74 15.00 3.29 -7.09
C THR A 74 16.13 2.36 -7.54
N SER A 75 17.38 2.82 -7.52
CA SER A 75 18.53 2.03 -7.98
C SER A 75 18.70 0.76 -7.14
N ARG A 76 18.62 0.86 -5.82
CA ARG A 76 18.75 -0.30 -4.92
C ARG A 76 17.61 -1.28 -5.06
N ALA A 77 16.38 -0.77 -5.09
CA ALA A 77 15.21 -1.60 -5.27
C ALA A 77 15.29 -2.35 -6.63
N LEU A 78 15.59 -1.62 -7.71
CA LEU A 78 15.69 -2.19 -9.04
C LEU A 78 16.74 -3.32 -9.11
N THR A 79 17.96 -3.05 -8.66
CA THR A 79 19.06 -4.03 -8.70
C THR A 79 18.79 -5.24 -7.81
N GLY A 80 18.24 -5.01 -6.60
CA GLY A 80 17.91 -6.10 -5.68
C GLY A 80 16.79 -6.98 -6.22
N LEU A 81 15.71 -6.36 -6.72
CA LEU A 81 14.57 -7.07 -7.30
C LEU A 81 14.94 -7.84 -8.57
N GLU A 82 15.80 -7.28 -9.42
CA GLU A 82 16.30 -7.99 -10.61
C GLU A 82 16.97 -9.32 -10.22
N SER A 83 17.81 -9.30 -9.18
CA SER A 83 18.50 -10.51 -8.69
C SER A 83 17.50 -11.56 -8.19
N VAL A 84 16.48 -11.14 -7.43
CA VAL A 84 15.44 -12.04 -6.91
C VAL A 84 14.58 -12.61 -8.04
N ILE A 85 14.15 -11.79 -9.00
CA ILE A 85 13.34 -12.23 -10.14
C ILE A 85 14.10 -13.28 -10.98
N LYS A 86 15.41 -13.09 -11.21
CA LYS A 86 16.24 -14.05 -11.94
C LYS A 86 16.38 -15.38 -11.20
N ASP A 87 16.42 -15.36 -9.88
CA ASP A 87 16.49 -16.56 -9.04
C ASP A 87 15.15 -17.30 -9.00
N VAL A 88 14.07 -16.61 -8.68
CA VAL A 88 12.72 -17.14 -8.51
C VAL A 88 12.10 -17.57 -9.83
N LYS A 89 12.28 -16.79 -10.88
CA LYS A 89 11.62 -16.94 -12.19
C LYS A 89 10.10 -17.04 -12.04
N PRO A 90 9.44 -16.00 -11.50
CA PRO A 90 8.00 -16.02 -11.31
C PRO A 90 7.28 -15.96 -12.66
N ASP A 91 6.07 -16.54 -12.73
CA ASP A 91 5.20 -16.41 -13.90
C ASP A 91 4.56 -15.02 -13.98
N ILE A 92 4.29 -14.42 -12.81
CA ILE A 92 3.75 -13.07 -12.69
C ILE A 92 4.26 -12.39 -11.40
N VAL A 93 4.55 -11.11 -11.52
CA VAL A 93 4.84 -10.22 -10.39
C VAL A 93 3.65 -9.32 -10.11
N LEU A 94 3.23 -9.24 -8.85
CA LEU A 94 2.20 -8.31 -8.38
C LEU A 94 2.87 -7.15 -7.65
N VAL A 95 2.59 -5.93 -8.11
CA VAL A 95 3.00 -4.67 -7.48
C VAL A 95 1.76 -3.88 -7.05
N HIS A 96 1.89 -2.97 -6.08
CA HIS A 96 0.75 -2.27 -5.51
C HIS A 96 0.94 -0.75 -5.51
N GLY A 97 -0.05 -0.02 -6.03
CA GLY A 97 -0.15 1.43 -5.89
C GLY A 97 0.93 2.20 -6.66
N ASP A 98 1.65 3.09 -5.98
CA ASP A 98 2.40 4.14 -6.65
C ASP A 98 3.73 4.50 -5.97
N THR A 99 4.23 3.65 -5.09
CA THR A 99 5.52 3.90 -4.43
C THR A 99 6.70 3.73 -5.39
N THR A 100 7.87 4.19 -4.97
CA THR A 100 9.13 3.92 -5.69
C THR A 100 9.42 2.41 -5.76
N THR A 101 9.02 1.64 -4.76
CA THR A 101 9.11 0.16 -4.77
C THR A 101 8.24 -0.43 -5.88
N THR A 102 7.00 0.05 -6.03
CA THR A 102 6.07 -0.38 -7.08
C THR A 102 6.67 -0.15 -8.46
N PHE A 103 7.18 1.06 -8.70
CA PHE A 103 7.84 1.41 -9.96
C PHE A 103 9.07 0.54 -10.23
N ALA A 104 9.96 0.39 -9.24
CA ALA A 104 11.16 -0.42 -9.40
C ALA A 104 10.83 -1.91 -9.62
N GLY A 105 9.79 -2.43 -8.96
CA GLY A 105 9.30 -3.80 -9.12
C GLY A 105 8.76 -4.07 -10.52
N ALA A 106 7.93 -3.16 -11.03
CA ALA A 106 7.42 -3.24 -12.39
C ALA A 106 8.55 -3.17 -13.43
N LEU A 107 9.48 -2.24 -13.27
CA LEU A 107 10.62 -2.07 -14.18
C LEU A 107 11.55 -3.30 -14.17
N ALA A 108 11.86 -3.85 -13.01
CA ALA A 108 12.66 -5.07 -12.88
C ALA A 108 11.97 -6.26 -13.57
N SER A 109 10.66 -6.40 -13.40
CA SER A 109 9.86 -7.45 -14.04
C SER A 109 9.85 -7.30 -15.55
N PHE A 110 9.62 -6.08 -16.04
CA PHE A 110 9.67 -5.77 -17.49
C PHE A 110 11.02 -6.12 -18.11
N TYR A 111 12.15 -5.76 -17.48
CA TYR A 111 13.49 -6.10 -17.98
C TYR A 111 13.76 -7.61 -18.01
N ASN A 112 13.12 -8.38 -17.15
CA ASN A 112 13.22 -9.84 -17.12
C ASN A 112 12.10 -10.55 -17.91
N GLN A 113 11.26 -9.81 -18.64
CA GLN A 113 10.14 -10.33 -19.44
C GLN A 113 9.15 -11.17 -18.62
N VAL A 114 8.92 -10.77 -17.36
CA VAL A 114 7.93 -11.37 -16.45
C VAL A 114 6.65 -10.56 -16.50
N ALA A 115 5.50 -11.23 -16.58
CA ALA A 115 4.20 -10.57 -16.57
C ALA A 115 3.98 -9.75 -15.30
N ILE A 116 3.28 -8.62 -15.41
CA ILE A 116 3.06 -7.66 -14.32
C ILE A 116 1.56 -7.50 -14.05
N GLY A 117 1.16 -7.71 -12.80
CA GLY A 117 -0.16 -7.34 -12.30
C GLY A 117 -0.06 -6.12 -11.38
N HIS A 118 -0.80 -5.06 -11.70
CA HIS A 118 -0.83 -3.85 -10.90
C HIS A 118 -2.09 -3.79 -10.04
N VAL A 119 -1.91 -3.90 -8.73
CA VAL A 119 -2.98 -3.79 -7.72
C VAL A 119 -3.16 -2.32 -7.35
N GLU A 120 -4.39 -1.83 -7.33
CA GLU A 120 -4.78 -0.43 -7.19
C GLU A 120 -4.41 0.42 -8.44
N ALA A 121 -4.54 -0.17 -9.64
CA ALA A 121 -4.26 0.47 -10.92
C ALA A 121 -5.29 1.54 -11.29
N GLY A 122 -4.88 2.50 -12.12
CA GLY A 122 -5.78 3.48 -12.75
C GLY A 122 -6.18 4.67 -11.88
N LEU A 123 -5.57 4.89 -10.73
CA LEU A 123 -5.70 6.16 -9.99
C LEU A 123 -5.00 7.28 -10.76
N ARG A 124 -5.66 8.44 -10.93
CA ARG A 124 -5.11 9.60 -11.65
C ARG A 124 -5.48 10.93 -10.99
N THR A 125 -4.51 11.82 -10.95
CA THR A 125 -4.73 13.25 -10.71
C THR A 125 -4.49 14.07 -11.98
N TYR A 126 -3.74 13.52 -12.94
CA TYR A 126 -3.25 14.18 -14.15
C TYR A 126 -2.35 15.39 -13.88
N ASP A 127 -1.90 15.57 -12.65
CA ASP A 127 -0.86 16.52 -12.29
C ASP A 127 0.41 15.77 -11.86
N LYS A 128 1.41 15.75 -12.73
CA LYS A 128 2.65 14.98 -12.53
C LYS A 128 3.45 15.33 -11.25
N TYR A 129 3.11 16.44 -10.61
CA TYR A 129 3.74 16.89 -9.38
C TYR A 129 2.83 16.78 -8.16
N SER A 130 1.60 16.26 -8.30
CA SER A 130 0.63 16.16 -7.21
C SER A 130 -0.24 14.88 -7.28
N PRO A 131 0.01 13.89 -6.41
CA PRO A 131 1.12 13.76 -5.46
C PRO A 131 2.46 13.48 -6.17
N PHE A 132 3.56 13.88 -5.56
CA PHE A 132 4.90 13.67 -6.09
C PHE A 132 5.70 12.72 -5.17
N PRO A 133 6.34 11.65 -5.69
CA PRO A 133 6.44 11.24 -7.10
C PRO A 133 5.33 10.28 -7.56
N GLU A 134 4.30 10.07 -6.76
CA GLU A 134 3.34 8.96 -6.87
C GLU A 134 2.56 8.99 -8.19
N GLU A 135 2.13 10.18 -8.66
CA GLU A 135 1.36 10.26 -9.92
C GLU A 135 2.15 9.71 -11.11
N MET A 136 3.42 10.06 -11.21
CA MET A 136 4.27 9.56 -12.30
C MET A 136 4.62 8.09 -12.13
N ASN A 137 4.86 7.65 -10.90
CA ASN A 137 5.12 6.23 -10.63
C ASN A 137 3.98 5.36 -11.14
N ARG A 138 2.70 5.68 -10.79
CA ARG A 138 1.56 4.85 -11.19
C ARG A 138 1.31 4.87 -12.70
N GLN A 139 1.49 6.02 -13.37
CA GLN A 139 1.40 6.10 -14.81
C GLN A 139 2.47 5.24 -15.50
N MET A 140 3.73 5.33 -15.08
CA MET A 140 4.82 4.51 -15.63
C MET A 140 4.62 3.02 -15.34
N VAL A 141 4.10 2.64 -14.18
CA VAL A 141 3.75 1.25 -13.84
C VAL A 141 2.66 0.74 -14.78
N ASP A 142 1.58 1.52 -14.96
CA ASP A 142 0.48 1.13 -15.84
C ASP A 142 0.94 0.93 -17.30
N CYS A 143 1.95 1.69 -17.78
CA CYS A 143 2.52 1.48 -19.13
C CYS A 143 3.21 0.11 -19.32
N MET A 144 3.68 -0.52 -18.22
CA MET A 144 4.38 -1.81 -18.24
C MET A 144 3.50 -2.99 -17.85
N THR A 145 2.27 -2.73 -17.40
CA THR A 145 1.38 -3.71 -16.78
C THR A 145 0.66 -4.58 -17.80
N ASP A 146 0.48 -5.85 -17.47
CA ASP A 146 -0.28 -6.83 -18.28
C ASP A 146 -1.72 -7.03 -17.74
N LEU A 147 -1.90 -7.01 -16.42
CA LEU A 147 -3.19 -7.18 -15.74
C LEU A 147 -3.41 -6.05 -14.73
N TYR A 148 -4.54 -5.35 -14.86
CA TYR A 148 -4.86 -4.17 -14.06
C TYR A 148 -5.99 -4.48 -13.08
N PHE A 149 -5.73 -4.37 -11.80
CA PHE A 149 -6.71 -4.56 -10.74
C PHE A 149 -7.15 -3.19 -10.21
N ALA A 150 -8.18 -2.64 -10.85
CA ALA A 150 -8.68 -1.30 -10.55
C ALA A 150 -9.56 -1.30 -9.30
N PRO A 151 -9.39 -0.35 -8.35
CA PRO A 151 -10.19 -0.29 -7.14
C PRO A 151 -11.63 0.18 -7.39
N THR A 152 -11.86 0.93 -8.46
CA THR A 152 -13.17 1.52 -8.76
C THR A 152 -13.45 1.55 -10.27
N ILE A 153 -14.73 1.79 -10.63
CA ILE A 153 -15.11 2.04 -12.02
C ILE A 153 -14.40 3.27 -12.59
N VAL A 154 -14.24 4.33 -11.79
CA VAL A 154 -13.51 5.54 -12.23
C VAL A 154 -12.05 5.22 -12.56
N SER A 155 -11.40 4.38 -11.77
CA SER A 155 -10.03 3.91 -12.05
C SER A 155 -9.96 3.11 -13.35
N LYS A 156 -10.95 2.23 -13.60
CA LYS A 156 -11.08 1.52 -14.89
C LYS A 156 -11.26 2.50 -16.05
N GLU A 157 -12.13 3.50 -15.91
CA GLU A 157 -12.36 4.51 -16.94
C GLU A 157 -11.10 5.32 -17.27
N ASN A 158 -10.25 5.61 -16.28
CA ASN A 158 -8.97 6.26 -16.51
C ASN A 158 -8.04 5.39 -17.38
N LEU A 159 -7.95 4.10 -17.09
CA LEU A 159 -7.15 3.16 -17.89
C LEU A 159 -7.68 3.02 -19.33
N LEU A 160 -9.01 2.98 -19.50
CA LEU A 160 -9.62 2.94 -20.83
C LEU A 160 -9.32 4.21 -21.65
N LYS A 161 -9.24 5.40 -21.02
CA LYS A 161 -8.84 6.65 -21.69
C LYS A 161 -7.37 6.64 -22.14
N GLU A 162 -6.56 5.77 -21.55
CA GLU A 162 -5.15 5.57 -21.90
C GLU A 162 -4.94 4.37 -22.83
N ASP A 163 -6.00 3.98 -23.57
CA ASP A 163 -6.02 2.91 -24.56
C ASP A 163 -5.68 1.51 -24.02
N ILE A 164 -5.82 1.30 -22.71
CA ILE A 164 -5.68 -0.03 -22.11
C ILE A 164 -6.92 -0.87 -22.48
N LYS A 165 -6.65 -2.09 -22.98
CA LYS A 165 -7.72 -3.02 -23.38
C LYS A 165 -8.59 -3.44 -22.21
N GLU A 166 -9.91 -3.39 -22.38
CA GLU A 166 -10.87 -3.70 -21.32
C GLU A 166 -10.72 -5.11 -20.74
N GLU A 167 -10.37 -6.09 -21.58
CA GLU A 167 -10.14 -7.48 -21.17
C GLU A 167 -8.98 -7.68 -20.17
N LYS A 168 -8.10 -6.68 -20.04
CA LYS A 168 -6.98 -6.68 -19.10
C LYS A 168 -7.32 -5.99 -17.76
N ILE A 169 -8.48 -5.34 -17.65
CA ILE A 169 -8.86 -4.51 -16.50
C ILE A 169 -9.93 -5.20 -15.67
N PHE A 170 -9.64 -5.45 -14.41
CA PHE A 170 -10.53 -6.07 -13.43
C PHE A 170 -10.86 -5.08 -12.33
N VAL A 171 -12.15 -4.78 -12.12
CA VAL A 171 -12.58 -3.94 -10.99
C VAL A 171 -12.74 -4.84 -9.78
N THR A 172 -11.79 -4.73 -8.84
CA THR A 172 -11.67 -5.65 -7.69
C THR A 172 -12.04 -5.01 -6.35
N GLY A 173 -12.27 -3.70 -6.31
CA GLY A 173 -12.38 -2.97 -5.05
C GLY A 173 -11.02 -2.65 -4.44
N ASN A 174 -11.04 -2.03 -3.26
CA ASN A 174 -9.81 -1.70 -2.53
C ASN A 174 -9.56 -2.74 -1.43
N THR A 175 -8.44 -3.43 -1.49
CA THR A 175 -8.05 -4.51 -0.59
C THR A 175 -7.86 -4.08 0.87
N VAL A 176 -7.79 -2.77 1.15
CA VAL A 176 -7.81 -2.26 2.53
C VAL A 176 -9.07 -2.68 3.29
N ILE A 177 -10.21 -2.83 2.59
CA ILE A 177 -11.45 -3.27 3.21
C ILE A 177 -11.34 -4.72 3.69
N ASP A 178 -10.64 -5.57 2.94
CA ASP A 178 -10.39 -6.95 3.33
C ASP A 178 -9.39 -7.03 4.48
N ALA A 179 -8.39 -6.16 4.50
CA ALA A 179 -7.48 -6.00 5.64
C ALA A 179 -8.24 -5.60 6.92
N MET A 180 -9.18 -4.67 6.81
CA MET A 180 -10.04 -4.28 7.96
C MET A 180 -10.87 -5.45 8.47
N LYS A 181 -11.45 -6.28 7.61
CA LYS A 181 -12.22 -7.48 8.02
C LYS A 181 -11.38 -8.45 8.86
N THR A 182 -10.08 -8.50 8.60
CA THR A 182 -9.15 -9.37 9.31
C THR A 182 -8.68 -8.76 10.63
N THR A 183 -8.53 -7.43 10.70
CA THR A 183 -7.93 -6.73 11.84
C THR A 183 -8.94 -6.19 12.86
N VAL A 184 -10.17 -5.87 12.41
CA VAL A 184 -11.22 -5.37 13.31
C VAL A 184 -11.74 -6.52 14.18
N LYS A 185 -11.74 -6.32 15.50
CA LYS A 185 -12.27 -7.24 16.50
C LYS A 185 -13.34 -6.53 17.31
N ASN A 186 -14.47 -7.21 17.55
CA ASN A 186 -15.58 -6.67 18.34
C ASN A 186 -15.24 -6.56 19.84
N ASP A 187 -14.29 -7.35 20.30
CA ASP A 187 -13.81 -7.44 21.67
C ASP A 187 -12.47 -6.72 21.89
N TYR A 188 -12.12 -5.79 20.98
CA TYR A 188 -10.86 -5.05 21.07
C TYR A 188 -10.85 -4.15 22.31
N THR A 189 -9.82 -4.30 23.14
CA THR A 189 -9.56 -3.49 24.33
C THR A 189 -8.21 -2.81 24.22
N HIS A 190 -8.12 -1.58 24.71
CA HIS A 190 -6.87 -0.84 24.77
C HIS A 190 -6.92 0.12 25.96
N PRO A 191 -5.84 0.30 26.75
CA PRO A 191 -5.83 1.20 27.91
C PRO A 191 -6.33 2.61 27.59
N GLU A 192 -5.99 3.13 26.42
CA GLU A 192 -6.44 4.45 25.98
C GLU A 192 -7.94 4.54 25.66
N LEU A 193 -8.67 3.44 25.69
CA LEU A 193 -10.13 3.41 25.50
C LEU A 193 -10.89 3.29 26.84
N GLU A 194 -10.22 2.88 27.92
CA GLU A 194 -10.86 2.57 29.21
C GLU A 194 -11.52 3.79 29.89
N TRP A 195 -11.02 5.01 29.58
CA TRP A 195 -11.59 6.24 30.13
C TRP A 195 -12.82 6.77 29.39
N ILE A 196 -13.17 6.17 28.24
CA ILE A 196 -14.35 6.54 27.45
C ILE A 196 -15.55 5.75 27.96
N LYS A 197 -16.58 6.45 28.43
CA LYS A 197 -17.80 5.81 28.94
C LYS A 197 -18.72 5.36 27.81
N PRO A 198 -19.59 4.36 28.03
CA PRO A 198 -20.46 3.81 26.98
C PRO A 198 -21.43 4.81 26.33
N ASN A 199 -21.75 5.92 27.00
CA ASN A 199 -22.63 6.98 26.51
C ASN A 199 -21.87 8.17 25.91
N GLU A 200 -20.54 8.12 25.88
CA GLU A 200 -19.71 9.16 25.29
C GLU A 200 -19.37 8.83 23.84
N LYS A 201 -19.21 9.86 23.03
CA LYS A 201 -18.83 9.77 21.62
C LYS A 201 -17.31 9.91 21.49
N MET A 202 -16.70 9.03 20.73
CA MET A 202 -15.27 9.06 20.45
C MET A 202 -14.99 9.63 19.06
N ILE A 203 -14.08 10.60 19.00
CA ILE A 203 -13.46 11.06 17.77
C ILE A 203 -12.02 10.55 17.75
N LEU A 204 -11.70 9.71 16.76
CA LEU A 204 -10.32 9.33 16.48
C LEU A 204 -9.72 10.30 15.47
N LEU A 205 -8.74 11.10 15.92
CA LEU A 205 -8.08 12.11 15.11
C LEU A 205 -6.71 11.61 14.62
N THR A 206 -6.47 11.74 13.33
CA THR A 206 -5.12 11.60 12.76
C THR A 206 -4.86 12.80 11.85
N ALA A 207 -3.74 13.51 12.06
CA ALA A 207 -3.36 14.69 11.31
C ALA A 207 -1.82 14.77 11.27
N HIS A 208 -1.23 14.43 10.12
CA HIS A 208 0.23 14.30 10.01
C HIS A 208 0.79 14.70 8.62
N ARG A 209 -0.02 15.19 7.70
CA ARG A 209 0.45 15.58 6.37
C ARG A 209 1.33 16.83 6.44
N ARG A 210 2.50 16.77 5.79
CA ARG A 210 3.48 17.87 5.79
C ARG A 210 2.93 19.15 5.19
N GLU A 211 2.11 19.06 4.16
CA GLU A 211 1.45 20.21 3.53
C GLU A 211 0.50 20.97 4.46
N ASN A 212 0.03 20.32 5.53
CA ASN A 212 -0.86 20.93 6.51
C ASN A 212 -0.13 21.52 7.73
N LEU A 213 1.21 21.45 7.78
CA LEU A 213 1.95 22.03 8.90
C LEU A 213 1.79 23.55 8.96
N GLY A 214 1.80 24.11 10.17
CA GLY A 214 1.60 25.54 10.41
C GLY A 214 0.12 25.89 10.64
N GLU A 215 -0.37 26.96 10.00
CA GLU A 215 -1.72 27.48 10.23
C GLU A 215 -2.87 26.50 9.87
N PRO A 216 -2.80 25.72 8.79
CA PRO A 216 -3.86 24.74 8.50
C PRO A 216 -4.00 23.71 9.63
N MET A 217 -2.91 23.19 10.17
CA MET A 217 -2.92 22.25 11.28
C MET A 217 -3.49 22.88 12.56
N ARG A 218 -3.14 24.15 12.83
CA ARG A 218 -3.70 24.90 13.95
C ARG A 218 -5.22 25.08 13.82
N HIS A 219 -5.72 25.29 12.61
CA HIS A 219 -7.16 25.40 12.38
C HIS A 219 -7.89 24.09 12.65
N ILE A 220 -7.30 22.95 12.24
CA ILE A 220 -7.83 21.61 12.54
C ILE A 220 -7.94 21.44 14.07
N PHE A 221 -6.84 21.69 14.80
CA PHE A 221 -6.86 21.52 16.26
C PHE A 221 -7.79 22.50 16.98
N LYS A 222 -7.91 23.74 16.49
CA LYS A 222 -8.89 24.71 17.04
C LYS A 222 -10.34 24.24 16.82
N ALA A 223 -10.64 23.67 15.65
CA ALA A 223 -11.96 23.13 15.37
C ALA A 223 -12.29 21.94 16.29
N ILE A 224 -11.35 21.01 16.44
CA ILE A 224 -11.50 19.87 17.37
C ILE A 224 -11.66 20.35 18.81
N ARG A 225 -10.83 21.31 19.23
CA ARG A 225 -10.92 21.89 20.58
C ARG A 225 -12.30 22.50 20.83
N ARG A 226 -12.84 23.27 19.88
CA ARG A 226 -14.17 23.86 19.98
C ARG A 226 -15.25 22.80 20.12
N ILE A 227 -15.18 21.66 19.38
CA ILE A 227 -16.13 20.57 19.52
C ILE A 227 -16.10 20.00 20.94
N VAL A 228 -14.92 19.76 21.49
CA VAL A 228 -14.78 19.23 22.87
C VAL A 228 -15.28 20.24 23.92
N ASP A 229 -15.13 21.53 23.68
CA ASP A 229 -15.62 22.57 24.59
C ASP A 229 -17.14 22.78 24.50
N GLU A 230 -17.76 22.48 23.36
CA GLU A 230 -19.22 22.60 23.15
C GLU A 230 -20.00 21.33 23.56
N PHE A 231 -19.34 20.14 23.58
CA PHE A 231 -20.01 18.86 23.83
C PHE A 231 -19.31 18.06 24.92
N ASP A 232 -19.87 18.00 26.11
CA ASP A 232 -19.30 17.29 27.28
C ASP A 232 -19.20 15.78 27.07
N ASP A 233 -20.03 15.20 26.20
CA ASP A 233 -20.08 13.77 25.86
C ASP A 233 -19.11 13.36 24.74
N VAL A 234 -18.28 14.29 24.27
CA VAL A 234 -17.30 14.02 23.21
C VAL A 234 -15.89 13.86 23.80
N LYS A 235 -15.24 12.77 23.43
CA LYS A 235 -13.85 12.46 23.76
C LYS A 235 -13.02 12.34 22.47
N VAL A 236 -11.78 12.80 22.51
CA VAL A 236 -10.89 12.78 21.36
C VAL A 236 -9.63 12.00 21.68
N ILE A 237 -9.31 11.02 20.84
CA ILE A 237 -8.01 10.35 20.82
C ILE A 237 -7.24 10.83 19.60
N TYR A 238 -6.07 11.43 19.82
CA TYR A 238 -5.19 11.87 18.75
C TYR A 238 -4.02 10.90 18.59
N ILE A 239 -3.92 10.27 17.42
CA ILE A 239 -2.78 9.42 17.08
C ILE A 239 -1.69 10.29 16.47
N GLN A 240 -0.59 10.45 17.19
CA GLN A 240 0.60 11.12 16.71
C GLN A 240 1.56 10.11 16.10
N TYR A 241 1.98 10.35 14.86
CA TYR A 241 3.05 9.60 14.22
C TYR A 241 4.38 10.31 14.52
N THR A 242 5.28 9.64 15.16
CA THR A 242 6.67 10.10 15.45
C THR A 242 7.61 9.65 14.34
#